data_1f8889e3f63c370842e02955aff800fa
#
_entry.id   1f8889e3f63c370842e02955aff800fa
#
_cell.length_a   1.000
_cell.length_b   1.000
_cell.length_c   1.000
_cell.angle_alpha   90.00
_cell.angle_beta   90.00
_cell.angle_gamma   90.00
#
_symmetry.space_group_name_H-M   'P 1'
#
loop_
_entity.id
_entity.type
_entity.pdbx_description
1 polymer ?
#
loop_
_entity_poly.entity_id
_entity_poly.type
_entity_poly.pdbx_seq_one_letter_code
_entity_poly.pdbx_strand_id
1 'polypeptide(L)'
;PISAGTLGNAVTVSLRILSGTNTAPVCEDGTLETYKNIANSGTLCAQDKEDAKLTYQLVKEPKRGTVELHDDGSFTYTPGKNKVGKDSFVFTATDPAGNVSNEACVKIRILKPADKATYQDMSGDKDAFAAMWLKDQGLYTGRIIAGNLCFEPDDAVSRGEFLIACMKLAGLEQ
;
A
#
# COMPACT_ATOMS: atom_id res chain seq x y z
N PRO A 1 4.28 7.92 -75.27
CA PRO A 1 4.35 8.91 -74.20
C PRO A 1 4.39 8.20 -72.87
N ILE A 2 5.51 8.37 -72.19
CA ILE A 2 5.75 7.79 -70.87
C ILE A 2 5.16 8.79 -69.88
N SER A 3 4.11 8.39 -69.20
CA SER A 3 3.50 9.18 -68.10
C SER A 3 4.49 9.28 -66.98
N ALA A 4 4.92 10.49 -66.69
CA ALA A 4 5.73 10.76 -65.49
C ALA A 4 4.88 10.54 -64.21
N GLY A 5 5.20 9.50 -63.46
CA GLY A 5 4.61 9.28 -62.12
C GLY A 5 5.00 10.41 -61.21
N THR A 6 4.01 11.00 -60.55
CA THR A 6 4.22 12.03 -59.51
C THR A 6 4.92 11.37 -58.34
N LEU A 7 6.17 11.75 -58.08
CA LEU A 7 6.88 11.36 -56.88
C LEU A 7 6.17 12.03 -55.70
N GLY A 8 5.62 11.21 -54.80
CA GLY A 8 5.06 11.70 -53.55
C GLY A 8 6.15 12.35 -52.68
N ASN A 9 5.75 13.30 -51.88
CA ASN A 9 6.64 13.98 -50.93
C ASN A 9 7.34 12.96 -50.02
N ALA A 10 8.65 12.94 -50.03
CA ALA A 10 9.43 12.17 -49.08
C ALA A 10 9.28 12.78 -47.69
N VAL A 11 8.68 12.03 -46.78
CA VAL A 11 8.65 12.42 -45.36
C VAL A 11 9.90 11.82 -44.72
N THR A 12 10.81 12.69 -44.30
CA THR A 12 11.99 12.26 -43.51
C THR A 12 11.57 12.14 -42.05
N VAL A 13 11.49 10.90 -41.55
CA VAL A 13 11.31 10.63 -40.12
C VAL A 13 12.70 10.51 -39.51
N SER A 14 13.10 11.49 -38.68
CA SER A 14 14.33 11.43 -37.92
C SER A 14 14.06 10.66 -36.61
N LEU A 15 14.49 9.42 -36.60
CA LEU A 15 14.53 8.63 -35.35
C LEU A 15 15.78 8.99 -34.57
N ARG A 16 15.60 9.69 -33.47
CA ARG A 16 16.67 9.96 -32.49
C ARG A 16 16.67 8.80 -31.49
N ILE A 17 17.57 7.83 -31.68
CA ILE A 17 17.85 6.83 -30.63
C ILE A 17 18.68 7.54 -29.59
N LEU A 18 18.05 7.90 -28.47
CA LEU A 18 18.75 8.32 -27.28
C LEU A 18 19.32 7.05 -26.63
N SER A 19 20.60 6.79 -26.84
CA SER A 19 21.34 5.80 -26.04
C SER A 19 21.60 6.41 -24.67
N GLY A 20 20.56 6.48 -23.83
CA GLY A 20 20.71 6.66 -22.39
C GLY A 20 21.26 5.35 -21.83
N THR A 21 22.28 5.42 -21.00
CA THR A 21 22.67 4.27 -20.18
C THR A 21 21.52 4.03 -19.20
N ASN A 22 20.82 2.88 -19.38
CA ASN A 22 19.81 2.47 -18.41
C ASN A 22 20.45 2.27 -17.03
N THR A 23 19.86 2.82 -15.99
CA THR A 23 20.34 2.73 -14.62
C THR A 23 19.46 1.78 -13.80
N ALA A 24 20.01 1.18 -12.76
CA ALA A 24 19.21 0.33 -11.88
C ALA A 24 18.22 1.16 -11.05
N PRO A 25 17.04 0.60 -10.75
CA PRO A 25 16.08 1.24 -9.86
C PRO A 25 16.67 1.50 -8.47
N VAL A 26 16.10 2.47 -7.75
CA VAL A 26 16.43 2.76 -6.35
C VAL A 26 15.22 2.52 -5.49
N CYS A 27 15.36 1.64 -4.49
CA CYS A 27 14.33 1.35 -3.50
C CYS A 27 14.60 2.08 -2.19
N GLU A 28 13.53 2.52 -1.53
CA GLU A 28 13.57 3.19 -0.23
C GLU A 28 12.95 2.33 0.87
N ASP A 29 13.46 2.49 2.10
CA ASP A 29 12.89 1.85 3.28
C ASP A 29 11.47 2.35 3.54
N GLY A 30 10.58 1.43 3.94
CA GLY A 30 9.21 1.73 4.28
C GLY A 30 8.84 1.37 5.71
N THR A 31 7.64 1.78 6.13
CA THR A 31 7.05 1.40 7.41
C THR A 31 5.59 1.04 7.24
N LEU A 32 5.10 0.06 7.99
CA LEU A 32 3.70 -0.31 8.06
C LEU A 32 3.31 -0.58 9.51
N GLU A 33 2.16 -0.06 9.91
CA GLU A 33 1.54 -0.43 11.18
C GLU A 33 0.29 -1.27 10.92
N THR A 34 0.05 -2.24 11.77
CA THR A 34 -1.20 -2.99 11.79
C THR A 34 -1.53 -3.45 13.20
N TYR A 35 -2.73 -3.98 13.40
CA TYR A 35 -3.13 -4.58 14.67
C TYR A 35 -3.00 -6.10 14.64
N LYS A 36 -2.90 -6.69 15.83
CA LYS A 36 -2.93 -8.15 16.02
C LYS A 36 -4.10 -8.78 15.28
N ASN A 37 -3.82 -9.77 14.44
CA ASN A 37 -4.78 -10.51 13.61
C ASN A 37 -5.51 -9.68 12.54
N ILE A 38 -5.07 -8.48 12.25
CA ILE A 38 -5.65 -7.62 11.20
C ILE A 38 -4.61 -7.44 10.10
N ALA A 39 -4.97 -7.77 8.86
CA ALA A 39 -4.15 -7.50 7.70
C ALA A 39 -4.16 -6.00 7.39
N ASN A 40 -3.06 -5.49 6.85
CA ASN A 40 -2.98 -4.13 6.34
C ASN A 40 -2.13 -4.10 5.08
N SER A 41 -2.42 -3.15 4.20
CA SER A 41 -1.76 -3.01 2.91
C SER A 41 -0.91 -1.74 2.87
N GLY A 42 0.10 -1.78 2.01
CA GLY A 42 0.99 -0.66 1.75
C GLY A 42 1.50 -0.71 0.31
N THR A 43 2.34 0.26 -0.04
CA THR A 43 2.99 0.32 -1.35
C THR A 43 4.49 0.43 -1.14
N LEU A 44 5.26 -0.32 -1.91
CA LEU A 44 6.71 -0.24 -1.94
C LEU A 44 7.16 1.03 -2.66
N CYS A 45 8.17 1.69 -2.12
CA CYS A 45 8.75 2.86 -2.74
C CYS A 45 9.97 2.44 -3.57
N ALA A 46 9.84 2.49 -4.89
CA ALA A 46 10.91 2.27 -5.84
C ALA A 46 10.81 3.28 -6.97
N GLN A 47 11.93 3.81 -7.38
CA GLN A 47 12.01 4.79 -8.47
C GLN A 47 13.06 4.34 -9.48
N ASP A 48 12.72 4.49 -10.75
CA ASP A 48 13.65 4.34 -11.86
C ASP A 48 13.57 5.59 -12.72
N LYS A 49 14.72 6.01 -13.23
CA LYS A 49 14.83 7.25 -13.98
C LYS A 49 14.36 7.09 -15.43
N GLU A 50 14.55 5.91 -15.97
CA GLU A 50 14.29 5.58 -17.36
C GLU A 50 12.99 4.79 -17.53
N ASP A 51 12.60 3.98 -16.55
CA ASP A 51 11.51 3.01 -16.61
C ASP A 51 10.41 3.27 -15.57
N ALA A 52 9.16 3.28 -16.05
CA ALA A 52 7.99 3.43 -15.19
C ALA A 52 7.43 2.07 -14.69
N LYS A 53 7.86 0.96 -15.28
CA LYS A 53 7.38 -0.38 -14.91
C LYS A 53 8.50 -1.19 -14.28
N LEU A 54 8.34 -1.48 -12.99
CA LEU A 54 9.27 -2.30 -12.22
C LEU A 54 8.60 -3.61 -11.81
N THR A 55 9.41 -4.65 -11.61
CA THR A 55 8.99 -5.91 -11.00
C THR A 55 9.59 -6.01 -9.61
N TYR A 56 8.82 -6.52 -8.65
CA TYR A 56 9.23 -6.56 -7.24
C TYR A 56 9.45 -7.99 -6.77
N GLN A 57 10.44 -8.19 -5.92
CA GLN A 57 10.76 -9.50 -5.36
C GLN A 57 11.08 -9.40 -3.87
N LEU A 58 10.56 -10.35 -3.09
CA LEU A 58 10.95 -10.52 -1.69
C LEU A 58 12.33 -11.19 -1.61
N VAL A 59 13.25 -10.54 -0.90
CA VAL A 59 14.59 -11.07 -0.59
C VAL A 59 14.58 -11.77 0.76
N LYS A 60 13.78 -11.23 1.70
CA LYS A 60 13.66 -11.79 3.05
C LYS A 60 12.23 -11.70 3.53
N GLU A 61 11.69 -12.84 3.90
CA GLU A 61 10.35 -12.99 4.46
C GLU A 61 10.25 -12.43 5.89
N PRO A 62 9.07 -11.94 6.30
CA PRO A 62 8.83 -11.56 7.68
C PRO A 62 8.75 -12.80 8.59
N LYS A 63 8.97 -12.61 9.90
CA LYS A 63 9.01 -13.70 10.87
C LYS A 63 7.70 -13.89 11.65
N ARG A 64 6.84 -12.87 11.65
CA ARG A 64 5.63 -12.82 12.46
C ARG A 64 4.34 -12.78 11.66
N GLY A 65 4.43 -12.84 10.34
CA GLY A 65 3.32 -12.81 9.42
C GLY A 65 3.72 -13.26 8.03
N THR A 66 2.88 -12.99 7.06
CA THR A 66 3.10 -13.23 5.63
C THR A 66 2.93 -11.95 4.85
N VAL A 67 3.64 -11.81 3.75
CA VAL A 67 3.49 -10.73 2.78
C VAL A 67 3.00 -11.32 1.47
N GLU A 68 1.93 -10.76 0.94
CA GLU A 68 1.49 -10.96 -0.43
C GLU A 68 1.88 -9.71 -1.21
N LEU A 69 2.73 -9.89 -2.23
CA LEU A 69 3.28 -8.84 -3.06
C LEU A 69 2.63 -8.87 -4.44
N HIS A 70 2.22 -7.70 -4.94
CA HIS A 70 1.57 -7.55 -6.23
C HIS A 70 2.49 -6.87 -7.25
N ASP A 71 2.19 -7.05 -8.54
CA ASP A 71 3.02 -6.57 -9.66
C ASP A 71 3.10 -5.04 -9.73
N ASP A 72 2.14 -4.32 -9.15
CA ASP A 72 2.11 -2.85 -9.08
C ASP A 72 2.92 -2.28 -7.92
N GLY A 73 3.58 -3.13 -7.13
CA GLY A 73 4.33 -2.75 -5.94
C GLY A 73 3.48 -2.56 -4.69
N SER A 74 2.17 -2.77 -4.78
CA SER A 74 1.34 -2.88 -3.58
C SER A 74 1.61 -4.21 -2.87
N PHE A 75 1.42 -4.23 -1.56
CA PHE A 75 1.57 -5.45 -0.77
C PHE A 75 0.55 -5.50 0.36
N THR A 76 0.19 -6.71 0.76
CA THR A 76 -0.64 -6.94 1.93
C THR A 76 0.15 -7.76 2.96
N TYR A 77 0.30 -7.21 4.16
CA TYR A 77 0.90 -7.92 5.29
C TYR A 77 -0.19 -8.48 6.20
N THR A 78 -0.15 -9.78 6.44
CA THR A 78 -1.07 -10.48 7.35
C THR A 78 -0.29 -10.98 8.57
N PRO A 79 -0.52 -10.42 9.78
CA PRO A 79 0.11 -10.90 10.99
C PRO A 79 -0.28 -12.35 11.29
N GLY A 80 0.67 -13.15 11.71
CA GLY A 80 0.41 -14.49 12.23
C GLY A 80 -0.48 -14.43 13.47
N LYS A 81 -1.23 -15.52 13.70
CA LYS A 81 -2.21 -15.61 14.80
C LYS A 81 -1.62 -15.14 16.14
N ASN A 82 -2.25 -14.14 16.73
CA ASN A 82 -1.91 -13.54 18.01
C ASN A 82 -0.49 -12.93 18.11
N LYS A 83 0.20 -12.71 17.01
CA LYS A 83 1.51 -12.03 17.00
C LYS A 83 1.34 -10.53 17.25
N VAL A 84 2.30 -9.96 17.99
CA VAL A 84 2.44 -8.52 18.25
C VAL A 84 3.91 -8.14 18.24
N GLY A 85 4.21 -6.85 18.14
CA GLY A 85 5.57 -6.30 18.19
C GLY A 85 6.14 -5.99 16.82
N LYS A 86 7.46 -5.97 16.70
CA LYS A 86 8.16 -5.58 15.48
C LYS A 86 8.39 -6.77 14.56
N ASP A 87 8.25 -6.54 13.26
CA ASP A 87 8.60 -7.45 12.18
C ASP A 87 9.23 -6.68 11.03
N SER A 88 9.69 -7.33 10.00
CA SER A 88 10.21 -6.68 8.79
C SER A 88 10.36 -7.68 7.66
N PHE A 89 10.31 -7.19 6.44
CA PHE A 89 10.72 -7.92 5.25
C PHE A 89 11.65 -7.05 4.39
N VAL A 90 12.39 -7.67 3.47
CA VAL A 90 13.32 -7.00 2.56
C VAL A 90 12.89 -7.31 1.13
N PHE A 91 12.96 -6.31 0.27
CA PHE A 91 12.60 -6.42 -1.15
C PHE A 91 13.62 -5.75 -2.06
N THR A 92 13.56 -6.11 -3.33
CA THR A 92 14.24 -5.44 -4.43
C THR A 92 13.25 -5.15 -5.56
N ALA A 93 13.59 -4.20 -6.41
CA ALA A 93 12.91 -3.95 -7.68
C ALA A 93 13.85 -4.23 -8.84
N THR A 94 13.30 -4.65 -9.97
CA THR A 94 14.05 -4.94 -11.20
C THR A 94 13.38 -4.23 -12.37
N ASP A 95 14.17 -3.56 -13.18
CA ASP A 95 13.73 -2.89 -14.40
C ASP A 95 13.51 -3.89 -15.57
N PRO A 96 12.90 -3.48 -16.69
CA PRO A 96 12.70 -4.34 -17.84
C PRO A 96 14.00 -4.82 -18.53
N ALA A 97 15.12 -4.14 -18.30
CA ALA A 97 16.43 -4.53 -18.83
C ALA A 97 17.15 -5.55 -17.94
N GLY A 98 16.63 -5.83 -16.74
CA GLY A 98 17.18 -6.81 -15.79
C GLY A 98 18.13 -6.21 -14.75
N ASN A 99 18.26 -4.89 -14.64
CA ASN A 99 19.05 -4.29 -13.56
C ASN A 99 18.27 -4.32 -12.25
N VAL A 100 18.92 -4.77 -11.19
CA VAL A 100 18.32 -4.94 -9.86
C VAL A 100 18.71 -3.77 -8.97
N SER A 101 17.76 -3.28 -8.18
CA SER A 101 17.92 -2.20 -7.21
C SER A 101 18.81 -2.59 -6.02
N ASN A 102 19.08 -1.62 -5.15
CA ASN A 102 19.48 -1.89 -3.77
C ASN A 102 18.37 -2.65 -3.03
N GLU A 103 18.76 -3.40 -1.99
CA GLU A 103 17.81 -3.94 -1.02
C GLU A 103 17.21 -2.81 -0.17
N ALA A 104 15.88 -2.86 0.04
CA ALA A 104 15.17 -1.96 0.94
C ALA A 104 14.32 -2.76 1.93
N CYS A 105 14.13 -2.20 3.13
CA CYS A 105 13.49 -2.86 4.24
C CYS A 105 12.16 -2.18 4.60
N VAL A 106 11.08 -2.94 4.63
CA VAL A 106 9.82 -2.49 5.23
C VAL A 106 9.76 -2.94 6.69
N LYS A 107 9.72 -1.96 7.59
CA LYS A 107 9.59 -2.19 9.03
C LYS A 107 8.12 -2.22 9.42
N ILE A 108 7.71 -3.30 10.09
CA ILE A 108 6.32 -3.54 10.47
C ILE A 108 6.18 -3.43 11.99
N ARG A 109 5.12 -2.75 12.42
CA ARG A 109 4.73 -2.67 13.82
C ARG A 109 3.35 -3.27 14.00
N ILE A 110 3.28 -4.41 14.70
CA ILE A 110 2.03 -5.08 15.02
C ILE A 110 1.59 -4.62 16.40
N LEU A 111 0.53 -3.81 16.44
CA LEU A 111 -0.02 -3.21 17.64
C LEU A 111 -0.93 -4.21 18.37
N LYS A 112 -1.01 -4.06 19.69
CA LYS A 112 -2.03 -4.70 20.51
C LYS A 112 -3.17 -3.70 20.67
N PRO A 113 -4.43 -4.05 20.31
CA PRO A 113 -5.56 -3.17 20.57
C PRO A 113 -5.70 -2.83 22.06
N ALA A 114 -6.19 -1.63 22.37
CA ALA A 114 -6.40 -1.19 23.75
C ALA A 114 -7.42 -2.08 24.48
N ASP A 115 -8.46 -2.51 23.77
CA ASP A 115 -9.42 -3.49 24.27
C ASP A 115 -9.45 -4.77 23.40
N LYS A 116 -10.14 -5.80 23.90
CA LYS A 116 -10.24 -7.09 23.21
C LYS A 116 -11.38 -7.16 22.19
N ALA A 117 -12.30 -6.17 22.21
CA ALA A 117 -13.46 -6.18 21.34
C ALA A 117 -13.03 -5.78 19.91
N THR A 118 -13.33 -6.63 18.95
CA THR A 118 -13.09 -6.40 17.52
C THR A 118 -14.44 -6.26 16.81
N TYR A 119 -14.47 -5.52 15.73
CA TYR A 119 -15.64 -5.43 14.89
C TYR A 119 -15.86 -6.75 14.14
N GLN A 120 -17.07 -7.32 14.26
CA GLN A 120 -17.38 -8.61 13.64
C GLN A 120 -17.59 -8.50 12.14
N ASP A 121 -18.17 -7.40 11.69
CA ASP A 121 -18.45 -7.05 10.29
C ASP A 121 -17.20 -6.63 9.50
N MET A 122 -16.10 -6.32 10.19
CA MET A 122 -14.82 -5.95 9.57
C MET A 122 -13.83 -7.13 9.48
N SER A 123 -14.27 -8.36 9.75
CA SER A 123 -13.39 -9.53 9.69
C SER A 123 -12.98 -9.85 8.26
N GLY A 124 -11.70 -9.67 7.94
CA GLY A 124 -11.17 -9.85 6.58
C GLY A 124 -11.41 -8.69 5.63
N ASP A 125 -12.01 -7.60 6.11
CA ASP A 125 -12.21 -6.39 5.32
C ASP A 125 -10.90 -5.61 5.16
N LYS A 126 -10.70 -4.99 4.00
CA LYS A 126 -9.50 -4.17 3.68
C LYS A 126 -9.36 -2.95 4.59
N ASP A 127 -10.48 -2.42 5.07
CA ASP A 127 -10.54 -1.23 5.91
C ASP A 127 -10.54 -1.57 7.42
N ALA A 128 -10.38 -2.86 7.79
CA ALA A 128 -10.36 -3.33 9.18
C ALA A 128 -9.30 -2.64 10.04
N PHE A 129 -8.14 -2.31 9.45
CA PHE A 129 -7.11 -1.55 10.15
C PHE A 129 -7.59 -0.13 10.50
N ALA A 130 -8.20 0.58 9.55
CA ALA A 130 -8.71 1.93 9.76
C ALA A 130 -9.83 1.95 10.81
N ALA A 131 -10.75 1.00 10.76
CA ALA A 131 -11.81 0.84 11.76
C ALA A 131 -11.25 0.64 13.17
N MET A 132 -10.28 -0.24 13.34
CA MET A 132 -9.63 -0.48 14.63
C MET A 132 -8.82 0.72 15.12
N TRP A 133 -8.17 1.45 14.21
CA TRP A 133 -7.45 2.67 14.55
C TRP A 133 -8.41 3.76 15.04
N LEU A 134 -9.55 3.98 14.36
CA LEU A 134 -10.57 4.93 14.80
C LEU A 134 -11.10 4.60 16.19
N LYS A 135 -11.30 3.32 16.49
CA LYS A 135 -11.70 2.84 17.80
C LYS A 135 -10.64 3.11 18.87
N ASP A 136 -9.38 2.79 18.57
CA ASP A 136 -8.26 2.95 19.52
C ASP A 136 -7.99 4.43 19.84
N GLN A 137 -8.28 5.33 18.89
CA GLN A 137 -8.24 6.78 19.08
C GLN A 137 -9.51 7.34 19.78
N GLY A 138 -10.52 6.52 20.05
CA GLY A 138 -11.79 6.97 20.63
C GLY A 138 -12.65 7.83 19.69
N LEU A 139 -12.34 7.80 18.39
CA LEU A 139 -13.04 8.60 17.38
C LEU A 139 -14.38 7.99 16.96
N TYR A 140 -14.41 6.67 16.89
CA TYR A 140 -15.62 5.91 16.58
C TYR A 140 -15.58 4.56 17.32
N THR A 141 -16.66 4.25 18.04
CA THR A 141 -16.71 3.03 18.86
C THR A 141 -17.61 1.94 18.28
N GLY A 142 -18.29 2.20 17.15
CA GLY A 142 -19.24 1.28 16.55
C GLY A 142 -20.55 1.15 17.34
N ARG A 143 -21.37 0.18 16.93
CA ARG A 143 -22.65 -0.13 17.56
C ARG A 143 -22.72 -1.59 17.97
N ILE A 144 -23.56 -1.89 18.98
CA ILE A 144 -23.88 -3.28 19.35
C ILE A 144 -25.10 -3.72 18.59
N ILE A 145 -24.96 -4.68 17.69
CA ILE A 145 -26.05 -5.27 16.89
C ILE A 145 -26.10 -6.76 17.19
N ALA A 146 -27.24 -7.22 17.68
CA ALA A 146 -27.45 -8.62 18.11
C ALA A 146 -26.34 -9.14 19.03
N GLY A 147 -25.82 -8.30 19.93
CA GLY A 147 -24.76 -8.65 20.87
C GLY A 147 -23.34 -8.58 20.31
N ASN A 148 -23.15 -8.25 19.03
CA ASN A 148 -21.86 -8.09 18.39
C ASN A 148 -21.50 -6.62 18.22
N LEU A 149 -20.23 -6.28 18.39
CA LEU A 149 -19.72 -4.96 18.04
C LEU A 149 -19.53 -4.89 16.51
N CYS A 150 -20.18 -3.91 15.88
CA CYS A 150 -20.16 -3.67 14.43
C CYS A 150 -19.64 -2.26 14.14
N PHE A 151 -18.92 -2.12 13.04
CA PHE A 151 -18.43 -0.84 12.52
C PHE A 151 -19.42 -0.21 11.56
N GLU A 152 -20.12 -1.03 10.77
CA GLU A 152 -21.09 -0.62 9.73
C GLU A 152 -20.45 0.29 8.67
N PRO A 153 -19.49 -0.23 7.87
CA PRO A 153 -18.68 0.57 6.95
C PRO A 153 -19.51 1.26 5.84
N ASP A 154 -20.66 0.71 5.51
CA ASP A 154 -21.56 1.24 4.47
C ASP A 154 -22.58 2.26 4.99
N ASP A 155 -22.62 2.48 6.31
CA ASP A 155 -23.52 3.47 6.90
C ASP A 155 -23.03 4.90 6.65
N ALA A 156 -23.96 5.77 6.29
CA ALA A 156 -23.66 7.17 6.05
C ALA A 156 -23.32 7.89 7.37
N VAL A 157 -22.13 8.48 7.43
CA VAL A 157 -21.71 9.33 8.54
C VAL A 157 -22.39 10.71 8.42
N SER A 158 -23.06 11.15 9.47
CA SER A 158 -23.64 12.48 9.49
C SER A 158 -22.56 13.58 9.53
N ARG A 159 -22.90 14.78 9.04
CA ARG A 159 -21.99 15.94 9.12
C ARG A 159 -21.54 16.23 10.56
N GLY A 160 -22.44 16.04 11.54
CA GLY A 160 -22.13 16.27 12.94
C GLY A 160 -21.10 15.26 13.47
N GLU A 161 -21.29 13.97 13.22
CA GLU A 161 -20.35 12.90 13.61
C GLU A 161 -18.98 13.10 12.98
N PHE A 162 -18.94 13.45 11.68
CA PHE A 162 -17.68 13.75 11.00
C PHE A 162 -16.96 14.96 11.62
N LEU A 163 -17.71 16.03 11.93
CA LEU A 163 -17.12 17.23 12.55
C LEU A 163 -16.57 16.93 13.94
N ILE A 164 -17.31 16.16 14.74
CA ILE A 164 -16.86 15.72 16.09
C ILE A 164 -15.57 14.89 15.96
N ALA A 165 -15.50 13.96 15.03
CA ALA A 165 -14.28 13.18 14.80
C ALA A 165 -13.09 14.07 14.40
N CYS A 166 -13.31 15.08 13.54
CA CYS A 166 -12.27 16.05 13.17
C CYS A 166 -11.81 16.89 14.36
N MET A 167 -12.74 17.33 15.22
CA MET A 167 -12.40 18.10 16.44
C MET A 167 -11.58 17.28 17.42
N LYS A 168 -11.94 16.01 17.62
CA LYS A 168 -11.17 15.07 18.44
C LYS A 168 -9.74 14.89 17.91
N LEU A 169 -9.59 14.65 16.60
CA LEU A 169 -8.28 14.54 15.95
C LEU A 169 -7.43 15.82 16.13
N ALA A 170 -8.06 16.98 16.10
CA ALA A 170 -7.39 18.27 16.28
C ALA A 170 -7.11 18.63 17.75
N GLY A 171 -7.54 17.79 18.71
CA GLY A 171 -7.41 18.07 20.14
C GLY A 171 -8.26 19.27 20.63
N LEU A 172 -9.37 19.55 19.94
CA LEU A 172 -10.27 20.69 20.21
C LEU A 172 -11.49 20.29 21.07
N GLU A 173 -11.43 19.17 21.76
CA GLU A 173 -12.47 18.80 22.73
C GLU A 173 -12.37 19.67 23.99
N GLN A 174 -13.51 20.25 24.37
CA GLN A 174 -13.74 20.85 25.68
C GLN A 174 -14.39 19.85 26.63
#